data_1159b78c7ab07db6e0a56cbaafbe92ec
#
_entry.id   1159b78c7ab07db6e0a56cbaafbe92ec
#
_cell.length_a   1.000
_cell.length_b   1.000
_cell.length_c   1.000
_cell.angle_alpha   90.00
_cell.angle_beta   90.00
_cell.angle_gamma   90.00
#
_symmetry.space_group_name_H-M   'P 1'
#
loop_
_entity.id
_entity.type
_entity.pdbx_description
1 polymer ?
#
loop_
_entity_poly.entity_id
_entity_poly.type
_entity_poly.pdbx_seq_one_letter_code
_entity_poly.pdbx_strand_id
1 'polypeptide(L)'
;ESGLAWVPFVMQRLDNEWMMRSSEVPMLKRRPSDYMREMYFSTQPMEMVGNREALELTFKMINAETQLMYSSDYPHWDTDLPSTIYDLPFLTEQAKRNILGGNAKRVFNLEPVMSEAKIKRLAERVS
;
A
#
# COMPACT_ATOMS: atom_id res chain seq x y z
N GLU A 1 -8.32 -9.19 -3.01
CA GLU A 1 -9.19 -9.31 -1.82
C GLU A 1 -8.63 -10.28 -0.75
N SER A 2 -7.34 -10.28 -0.53
CA SER A 2 -6.70 -11.23 0.40
C SER A 2 -6.18 -10.56 1.67
N GLY A 3 -6.45 -9.28 1.86
CA GLY A 3 -5.84 -8.48 2.91
C GLY A 3 -4.35 -8.24 2.70
N LEU A 4 -3.67 -7.72 3.70
CA LEU A 4 -2.23 -7.45 3.66
C LEU A 4 -1.41 -8.36 4.59
N ALA A 5 -2.02 -8.97 5.59
CA ALA A 5 -1.32 -9.73 6.64
C ALA A 5 -0.60 -10.98 6.11
N TRP A 6 -1.05 -11.56 5.01
CA TRP A 6 -0.39 -12.70 4.37
C TRP A 6 0.99 -12.35 3.80
N VAL A 7 1.20 -11.10 3.39
CA VAL A 7 2.43 -10.68 2.71
C VAL A 7 3.66 -10.83 3.62
N PRO A 8 3.69 -10.30 4.85
CA PRO A 8 4.77 -10.53 5.79
C PRO A 8 5.02 -12.00 6.10
N PHE A 9 3.96 -12.78 6.23
CA PHE A 9 4.07 -14.23 6.45
C PHE A 9 4.80 -14.92 5.29
N VAL A 10 4.37 -14.66 4.06
CA VAL A 10 4.97 -15.26 2.85
C VAL A 10 6.41 -14.78 2.65
N MET A 11 6.71 -13.48 2.88
CA MET A 11 8.08 -12.96 2.83
C MET A 11 9.03 -13.77 3.70
N GLN A 12 8.66 -13.97 4.97
CA GLN A 12 9.49 -14.72 5.93
C GLN A 12 9.59 -16.19 5.53
N ARG A 13 8.50 -16.80 5.11
CA ARG A 13 8.49 -18.20 4.70
C ARG A 13 9.39 -18.45 3.49
N LEU A 14 9.26 -17.63 2.46
CA LEU A 14 10.08 -17.76 1.24
C LEU A 14 11.56 -17.46 1.50
N ASP A 15 11.88 -16.49 2.34
CA ASP A 15 13.27 -16.21 2.72
C ASP A 15 13.91 -17.40 3.44
N ASN A 16 13.16 -18.07 4.33
CA ASN A 16 13.64 -19.27 5.00
C ASN A 16 13.91 -20.41 4.00
N GLU A 17 12.99 -20.68 3.08
CA GLU A 17 13.17 -21.71 2.05
C GLU A 17 14.38 -21.38 1.15
N TRP A 18 14.51 -20.11 0.75
CA TRP A 18 15.64 -19.67 -0.06
C TRP A 18 16.99 -19.84 0.65
N MET A 19 17.07 -19.52 1.95
CA MET A 19 18.31 -19.72 2.71
C MET A 19 18.69 -21.19 2.83
N MET A 20 17.71 -22.09 2.95
CA MET A 20 17.96 -23.53 3.06
C MET A 20 18.28 -24.19 1.71
N ARG A 21 17.73 -23.68 0.61
CA ARG A 21 17.71 -24.34 -0.69
C ARG A 21 18.05 -23.40 -1.85
N SER A 22 18.93 -22.43 -1.64
CA SER A 22 19.27 -21.44 -2.68
C SER A 22 19.81 -22.08 -3.97
N SER A 23 20.43 -23.26 -3.88
CA SER A 23 20.91 -24.02 -5.04
C SER A 23 19.79 -24.52 -5.98
N GLU A 24 18.56 -24.67 -5.47
CA GLU A 24 17.39 -25.09 -6.26
C GLU A 24 16.79 -23.93 -7.07
N VAL A 25 17.14 -22.69 -6.71
CA VAL A 25 16.62 -21.48 -7.36
C VAL A 25 17.74 -20.51 -7.76
N PRO A 26 18.70 -20.96 -8.59
CA PRO A 26 19.90 -20.18 -8.95
C PRO A 26 19.57 -18.89 -9.72
N MET A 27 18.34 -18.74 -10.21
CA MET A 27 17.84 -17.55 -10.90
C MET A 27 17.65 -16.37 -9.95
N LEU A 28 17.37 -16.62 -8.66
CA LEU A 28 17.17 -15.56 -7.68
C LEU A 28 18.52 -14.97 -7.26
N LYS A 29 18.67 -13.67 -7.45
CA LYS A 29 19.90 -12.91 -7.10
C LYS A 29 19.79 -12.23 -5.73
N ARG A 30 18.58 -12.12 -5.18
CA ARG A 30 18.26 -11.51 -3.89
C ARG A 30 17.28 -12.41 -3.15
N ARG A 31 17.02 -12.10 -1.88
CA ARG A 31 15.98 -12.79 -1.11
C ARG A 31 14.61 -12.59 -1.75
N PRO A 32 13.71 -13.56 -1.67
CA PRO A 32 12.34 -13.41 -2.14
C PRO A 32 11.63 -12.17 -1.60
N SER A 33 11.83 -11.84 -0.31
CA SER A 33 11.27 -10.64 0.31
C SER A 33 11.73 -9.34 -0.37
N ASP A 34 12.94 -9.29 -0.92
CA ASP A 34 13.42 -8.10 -1.63
C ASP A 34 12.65 -7.85 -2.93
N TYR A 35 12.31 -8.93 -3.66
CA TYR A 35 11.43 -8.83 -4.83
C TYR A 35 10.00 -8.47 -4.45
N MET A 36 9.47 -9.05 -3.35
CA MET A 36 8.12 -8.75 -2.88
C MET A 36 7.94 -7.31 -2.44
N ARG A 37 9.01 -6.66 -1.94
CA ARG A 37 8.99 -5.21 -1.62
C ARG A 37 8.91 -4.31 -2.84
N GLU A 38 9.11 -4.82 -4.02
CA GLU A 38 8.94 -4.10 -5.29
C GLU A 38 7.53 -4.30 -5.89
N MET A 39 6.71 -5.18 -5.30
CA MET A 39 5.31 -5.38 -5.71
C MET A 39 4.43 -4.25 -5.20
N TYR A 40 3.32 -4.04 -5.88
CA TYR A 40 2.30 -3.07 -5.47
C TYR A 40 1.10 -3.76 -4.86
N PHE A 41 0.52 -3.13 -3.86
CA PHE A 41 -0.62 -3.64 -3.10
C PHE A 41 -1.73 -2.60 -3.04
N SER A 42 -2.97 -3.05 -2.90
CA SER A 42 -4.12 -2.19 -2.60
C SER A 42 -4.55 -2.33 -1.14
N THR A 43 -5.20 -1.30 -0.60
CA THR A 43 -5.60 -1.28 0.81
C THR A 43 -6.84 -2.09 1.11
N GLN A 44 -7.69 -2.37 0.13
CA GLN A 44 -8.97 -3.02 0.38
C GLN A 44 -8.92 -4.51 -0.02
N PRO A 45 -9.38 -5.42 0.87
CA PRO A 45 -9.65 -5.20 2.28
C PRO A 45 -8.35 -5.08 3.10
N MET A 46 -8.39 -4.26 4.15
CA MET A 46 -7.27 -4.09 5.05
C MET A 46 -7.66 -4.53 6.47
N GLU A 47 -6.79 -5.27 7.12
CA GLU A 47 -7.01 -5.72 8.48
C GLU A 47 -6.94 -4.53 9.45
N MET A 48 -8.09 -4.11 9.94
CA MET A 48 -8.21 -2.97 10.85
C MET A 48 -8.44 -3.38 12.31
N VAL A 49 -8.78 -4.66 12.54
CA VAL A 49 -9.35 -5.09 13.81
C VAL A 49 -8.27 -5.50 14.81
N GLY A 50 -8.19 -4.74 15.89
CA GLY A 50 -7.63 -5.20 17.15
C GLY A 50 -6.12 -5.07 17.32
N ASN A 51 -5.28 -5.10 16.28
CA ASN A 51 -3.84 -5.02 16.45
C ASN A 51 -3.18 -4.03 15.50
N ARG A 52 -3.12 -2.76 15.94
CA ARG A 52 -2.50 -1.68 15.18
C ARG A 52 -1.01 -1.88 14.96
N GLU A 53 -0.31 -2.47 15.92
CA GLU A 53 1.13 -2.75 15.81
C GLU A 53 1.43 -3.75 14.69
N ALA A 54 0.60 -4.78 14.53
CA ALA A 54 0.74 -5.74 13.44
C ALA A 54 0.52 -5.07 12.07
N LEU A 55 -0.45 -4.14 11.97
CA LEU A 55 -0.66 -3.35 10.76
C LEU A 55 0.54 -2.45 10.45
N GLU A 56 1.07 -1.76 11.45
CA GLU A 56 2.27 -0.92 11.31
C GLU A 56 3.48 -1.73 10.84
N LEU A 57 3.72 -2.90 11.42
CA LEU A 57 4.80 -3.80 10.99
C LEU A 57 4.58 -4.31 9.56
N THR A 58 3.34 -4.65 9.21
CA THR A 58 2.98 -5.03 7.83
C THR A 58 3.34 -3.91 6.85
N PHE A 59 2.95 -2.68 7.14
CA PHE A 59 3.26 -1.52 6.31
C PHE A 59 4.76 -1.30 6.14
N LYS A 60 5.53 -1.45 7.23
CA LYS A 60 7.00 -1.37 7.18
C LYS A 60 7.59 -2.47 6.29
N MET A 61 7.12 -3.70 6.43
CA MET A 61 7.66 -4.84 5.68
C MET A 61 7.39 -4.76 4.18
N ILE A 62 6.24 -4.24 3.77
CA ILE A 62 5.86 -4.10 2.36
C ILE A 62 6.30 -2.78 1.71
N ASN A 63 7.02 -1.90 2.42
CA ASN A 63 7.32 -0.54 1.98
C ASN A 63 6.06 0.25 1.60
N ALA A 64 5.04 0.23 2.44
CA ALA A 64 3.71 0.78 2.14
C ALA A 64 3.74 2.23 1.64
N GLU A 65 4.65 3.06 2.15
CA GLU A 65 4.78 4.45 1.70
C GLU A 65 4.91 4.58 0.18
N THR A 66 5.58 3.63 -0.49
CA THR A 66 5.84 3.67 -1.93
C THR A 66 5.11 2.60 -2.73
N GLN A 67 4.66 1.52 -2.09
CA GLN A 67 4.13 0.33 -2.74
C GLN A 67 2.63 0.10 -2.48
N LEU A 68 2.03 0.79 -1.49
CA LEU A 68 0.62 0.64 -1.18
C LEU A 68 -0.20 1.72 -1.89
N MET A 69 -1.35 1.33 -2.44
CA MET A 69 -2.30 2.22 -3.09
C MET A 69 -3.67 2.06 -2.45
N TYR A 70 -4.28 3.19 -2.09
CA TYR A 70 -5.64 3.20 -1.59
C TYR A 70 -6.63 2.74 -2.65
N SER A 71 -7.55 1.87 -2.23
CA SER A 71 -8.76 1.53 -2.99
C SER A 71 -9.95 1.46 -2.05
N SER A 72 -11.12 1.89 -2.54
CA SER A 72 -12.34 1.95 -1.73
C SER A 72 -13.20 0.69 -1.84
N ASP A 73 -13.03 -0.06 -2.92
CA ASP A 73 -13.91 -1.16 -3.31
C ASP A 73 -15.40 -0.77 -3.47
N TYR A 74 -15.64 0.54 -3.68
CA TYR A 74 -17.02 1.02 -3.94
C TYR A 74 -17.60 0.33 -5.20
N PRO A 75 -18.86 -0.14 -5.21
CA PRO A 75 -19.90 0.07 -4.20
C PRO A 75 -20.16 -1.16 -3.29
N HIS A 76 -19.16 -1.95 -2.97
CA HIS A 76 -19.34 -3.10 -2.08
C HIS A 76 -19.74 -2.66 -0.66
N TRP A 77 -20.33 -3.58 0.10
CA TRP A 77 -20.86 -3.29 1.45
C TRP A 77 -19.78 -2.92 2.47
N ASP A 78 -18.55 -3.38 2.25
CA ASP A 78 -17.37 -3.12 3.06
C ASP A 78 -16.47 -2.02 2.47
N THR A 79 -17.06 -1.11 1.70
CA THR A 79 -16.37 0.05 1.12
C THR A 79 -15.58 0.83 2.16
N ASP A 80 -14.28 0.99 1.91
CA ASP A 80 -13.38 1.79 2.74
C ASP A 80 -13.41 3.27 2.36
N LEU A 81 -13.44 4.13 3.38
CA LEU A 81 -13.26 5.57 3.20
C LEU A 81 -11.76 5.94 3.25
N PRO A 82 -11.35 7.06 2.63
CA PRO A 82 -9.96 7.53 2.72
C PRO A 82 -9.45 7.72 4.16
N SER A 83 -10.34 7.91 5.12
CA SER A 83 -10.02 8.02 6.55
C SER A 83 -9.37 6.75 7.11
N THR A 84 -9.60 5.58 6.51
CA THR A 84 -8.92 4.33 6.92
C THR A 84 -7.39 4.45 6.83
N ILE A 85 -6.90 5.28 5.91
CA ILE A 85 -5.47 5.60 5.78
C ILE A 85 -5.14 6.91 6.49
N TYR A 86 -5.97 7.94 6.32
CA TYR A 86 -5.69 9.28 6.85
C TYR A 86 -5.57 9.28 8.38
N ASP A 87 -6.37 8.48 9.06
CA ASP A 87 -6.41 8.41 10.53
C ASP A 87 -5.35 7.47 11.16
N LEU A 88 -4.50 6.84 10.34
CA LEU A 88 -3.41 6.00 10.86
C LEU A 88 -2.30 6.87 11.49
N PRO A 89 -2.08 6.76 12.81
CA PRO A 89 -1.18 7.68 13.52
C PRO A 89 0.30 7.40 13.27
N PHE A 90 0.65 6.22 12.78
CA PHE A 90 2.03 5.83 12.51
C PHE A 90 2.51 6.26 11.10
N LEU A 91 1.62 6.80 10.27
CA LEU A 91 1.99 7.30 8.95
C LEU A 91 2.35 8.79 9.00
N THR A 92 3.44 9.14 8.31
CA THR A 92 3.76 10.53 8.04
C THR A 92 2.75 11.14 7.04
N GLU A 93 2.62 12.47 7.04
CA GLU A 93 1.76 13.16 6.07
C GLU A 93 2.16 12.85 4.61
N GLN A 94 3.47 12.65 4.36
CA GLN A 94 3.94 12.26 3.03
C GLN A 94 3.50 10.84 2.67
N ALA A 95 3.61 9.90 3.61
CA ALA A 95 3.16 8.52 3.40
C ALA A 95 1.65 8.45 3.13
N LYS A 96 0.84 9.21 3.88
CA LYS A 96 -0.61 9.33 3.65
C LYS A 96 -0.92 9.82 2.22
N ARG A 97 -0.27 10.90 1.79
CA ARG A 97 -0.44 11.45 0.43
C ARG A 97 -0.04 10.46 -0.65
N ASN A 98 1.05 9.75 -0.43
CA ASN A 98 1.53 8.74 -1.38
C ASN A 98 0.52 7.59 -1.50
N ILE A 99 0.08 7.03 -0.39
CA ILE A 99 -0.87 5.91 -0.37
C ILE A 99 -2.23 6.33 -0.93
N LEU A 100 -2.74 7.51 -0.55
CA LEU A 100 -4.06 7.99 -0.99
C LEU A 100 -4.14 8.36 -2.49
N GLY A 101 -3.02 8.49 -3.18
CA GLY A 101 -3.06 8.79 -4.61
C GLY A 101 -1.72 8.93 -5.29
N GLY A 102 -0.68 9.37 -4.58
CA GLY A 102 0.65 9.61 -5.17
C GLY A 102 1.25 8.36 -5.81
N ASN A 103 1.12 7.21 -5.16
CA ASN A 103 1.63 5.95 -5.68
C ASN A 103 0.88 5.51 -6.93
N ALA A 104 -0.45 5.56 -6.93
CA ALA A 104 -1.26 5.23 -8.11
C ALA A 104 -0.95 6.18 -9.27
N LYS A 105 -0.83 7.49 -9.00
CA LYS A 105 -0.42 8.47 -10.01
C LYS A 105 0.90 8.10 -10.65
N ARG A 106 1.90 7.75 -9.87
CA ARG A 106 3.25 7.37 -10.35
C ARG A 106 3.22 6.07 -11.15
N VAL A 107 2.57 5.03 -10.62
CA VAL A 107 2.60 3.67 -11.22
C VAL A 107 1.82 3.62 -12.52
N PHE A 108 0.68 4.29 -12.58
CA PHE A 108 -0.21 4.28 -13.76
C PHE A 108 -0.05 5.51 -14.65
N ASN A 109 0.92 6.38 -14.35
CA ASN A 109 1.16 7.64 -15.09
C ASN A 109 -0.11 8.48 -15.28
N LEU A 110 -0.88 8.63 -14.18
CA LEU A 110 -2.16 9.32 -14.22
C LEU A 110 -1.95 10.84 -14.21
N GLU A 111 -2.59 11.53 -15.16
CA GLU A 111 -2.69 12.98 -15.14
C GLU A 111 -3.90 13.42 -14.30
N PRO A 112 -3.83 14.57 -13.59
CA PRO A 112 -4.97 15.11 -12.87
C PRO A 112 -6.15 15.36 -13.81
N VAL A 113 -7.31 14.81 -13.52
CA VAL A 113 -8.55 15.01 -14.31
C VAL A 113 -9.01 16.47 -14.26
N MET A 114 -8.58 17.24 -13.26
CA MET A 114 -8.87 18.66 -13.13
C MET A 114 -7.59 19.48 -13.20
N SER A 115 -7.57 20.50 -14.07
CA SER A 115 -6.51 21.48 -14.07
C SER A 115 -6.46 22.24 -12.72
N GLU A 116 -5.28 22.67 -12.31
CA GLU A 116 -5.11 23.47 -11.07
C GLU A 116 -6.04 24.69 -11.03
N ALA A 117 -6.31 25.30 -12.19
CA ALA A 117 -7.26 26.41 -12.33
C ALA A 117 -8.70 26.00 -11.95
N LYS A 118 -9.10 24.77 -12.24
CA LYS A 118 -10.44 24.27 -11.88
C LYS A 118 -10.53 23.93 -10.40
N ILE A 119 -9.45 23.39 -9.82
CA ILE A 119 -9.33 23.13 -8.39
C ILE A 119 -9.41 24.45 -7.61
N LYS A 120 -8.67 25.48 -8.04
CA LYS A 120 -8.66 26.80 -7.43
C LYS A 120 -10.06 27.46 -7.46
N ARG A 121 -10.76 27.40 -8.60
CA ARG A 121 -12.13 27.90 -8.73
C ARG A 121 -13.14 27.18 -7.82
N LEU A 122 -12.95 25.89 -7.56
CA LEU A 122 -13.79 25.14 -6.64
C LEU A 122 -13.51 25.53 -5.18
N ALA A 123 -12.26 25.72 -4.81
CA ALA A 123 -11.88 26.17 -3.47
C ALA A 123 -12.43 27.59 -3.15
N GLU A 124 -12.41 28.51 -4.13
CA GLU A 124 -12.96 29.87 -4.01
C GLU A 124 -14.49 29.89 -3.89
N ARG A 125 -15.19 28.81 -4.21
CA ARG A 125 -16.67 28.70 -4.09
C ARG A 125 -17.13 28.14 -2.75
N VAL A 126 -16.24 27.58 -1.97
CA VAL A 126 -16.51 26.93 -0.67
C VAL A 126 -16.08 27.84 0.49
N SER A 127 -15.30 28.87 0.21
CA SER A 127 -14.91 29.94 1.13
C SER A 127 -15.93 31.08 1.12
#